data_89d3dab0a36f4d130127fb4c521065b0
#
_entry.id   89d3dab0a36f4d130127fb4c521065b0
#
_cell.length_a   1.000
_cell.length_b   1.000
_cell.length_c   1.000
_cell.angle_alpha   90.00
_cell.angle_beta   90.00
_cell.angle_gamma   90.00
#
_symmetry.space_group_name_H-M   'P 1'
#
loop_
_entity.id
_entity.type
_entity.pdbx_description
1 polymer ?
#
loop_
_entity_poly.entity_id
_entity_poly.type
_entity_poly.pdbx_seq_one_letter_code
_entity_poly.pdbx_strand_id
1 'polypeptide(L)'
;MKILLISAINPHVEIETRYPQLGLGYLAGYVRKELGHDAHQFKVINNGVEETLDAFKPDLVGISCLSPNYGIAKDYAGLCRKRKVPVIVGGIHISLLPESFSSDMDVGVLFEGEQTMAELIRLYDSTGRLDAESLSSVKGIIYRRDGHVHLTEPRPLIDELDSIPYPARELLNLNGTHLSMFTSRGCPYRCVFCASSRFWAKTRFASARYVAGEIEDLYHNYGAKLISFYDDLFIANKQRMHDLLDILAREGILGKVRFSCSARSNLVSDEMAKLLKELGVVSVALGLESGHPRMLRYLKGGSVTVE
;
A
#
# COMPACT_ATOMS: atom_id res chain seq x y z
N MET A 1 -6.59 19.39 11.88
CA MET A 1 -7.77 18.84 11.13
C MET A 1 -8.08 17.41 11.51
N LYS A 2 -9.32 16.96 11.28
CA LYS A 2 -9.75 15.57 11.35
C LYS A 2 -9.72 14.95 9.96
N ILE A 3 -8.95 13.90 9.78
CA ILE A 3 -8.76 13.23 8.50
C ILE A 3 -9.27 11.80 8.60
N LEU A 4 -10.24 11.44 7.78
CA LEU A 4 -10.78 10.09 7.69
C LEU A 4 -10.20 9.38 6.47
N LEU A 5 -9.51 8.27 6.69
CA LEU A 5 -9.00 7.42 5.63
C LEU A 5 -9.88 6.16 5.51
N ILE A 6 -10.37 5.90 4.31
CA ILE A 6 -11.30 4.82 4.03
C ILE A 6 -10.68 3.84 3.03
N SER A 7 -10.66 2.57 3.38
CA SER A 7 -10.44 1.52 2.39
C SER A 7 -11.78 1.10 1.80
N ALA A 8 -11.98 1.34 0.52
CA ALA A 8 -13.15 0.85 -0.19
C ALA A 8 -12.98 -0.64 -0.47
N ILE A 9 -13.55 -1.46 0.38
CA ILE A 9 -13.60 -2.92 0.26
C ILE A 9 -15.04 -3.41 0.37
N ASN A 10 -15.31 -4.61 -0.13
CA ASN A 10 -16.60 -5.26 0.09
C ASN A 10 -16.58 -5.94 1.49
N PRO A 11 -17.35 -5.45 2.48
CA PRO A 11 -17.33 -5.99 3.83
C PRO A 11 -17.87 -7.42 3.94
N HIS A 12 -18.56 -7.91 2.90
CA HIS A 12 -19.11 -9.27 2.84
C HIS A 12 -18.14 -10.28 2.20
N VAL A 13 -16.98 -9.83 1.71
CA VAL A 13 -15.93 -10.69 1.15
C VAL A 13 -14.84 -10.88 2.19
N GLU A 14 -14.80 -12.08 2.79
CA GLU A 14 -13.86 -12.41 3.89
C GLU A 14 -12.41 -12.11 3.55
N ILE A 15 -11.96 -12.41 2.32
CA ILE A 15 -10.59 -12.17 1.91
C ILE A 15 -10.22 -10.68 1.94
N GLU A 16 -11.16 -9.78 1.68
CA GLU A 16 -10.91 -8.34 1.67
C GLU A 16 -10.87 -7.76 3.09
N THR A 17 -11.64 -8.33 4.00
CA THR A 17 -11.70 -7.89 5.41
C THR A 17 -10.58 -8.46 6.28
N ARG A 18 -9.92 -9.52 5.81
CA ARG A 18 -8.88 -10.25 6.56
C ARG A 18 -7.61 -9.43 6.76
N TYR A 19 -7.27 -8.56 5.82
CA TYR A 19 -5.98 -7.89 5.76
C TYR A 19 -6.06 -6.43 6.23
N PRO A 20 -5.13 -5.99 7.11
CA PRO A 20 -5.08 -4.61 7.52
C PRO A 20 -4.68 -3.70 6.35
N GLN A 21 -5.20 -2.48 6.37
CA GLN A 21 -5.01 -1.50 5.29
C GLN A 21 -3.68 -0.77 5.44
N LEU A 22 -2.56 -1.49 5.29
CA LEU A 22 -1.21 -0.98 5.50
C LEU A 22 -0.92 0.29 4.70
N GLY A 23 -1.40 0.39 3.45
CA GLY A 23 -1.22 1.59 2.62
C GLY A 23 -1.76 2.85 3.29
N LEU A 24 -2.93 2.78 3.94
CA LEU A 24 -3.50 3.91 4.68
C LEU A 24 -2.71 4.21 5.96
N GLY A 25 -2.16 3.17 6.60
CA GLY A 25 -1.24 3.33 7.73
C GLY A 25 0.06 4.04 7.33
N TYR A 26 0.64 3.69 6.17
CA TYR A 26 1.80 4.39 5.63
C TYR A 26 1.52 5.85 5.31
N LEU A 27 0.36 6.15 4.70
CA LEU A 27 -0.06 7.54 4.44
C LEU A 27 -0.14 8.35 5.74
N ALA A 28 -0.83 7.83 6.76
CA ALA A 28 -0.96 8.51 8.05
C ALA A 28 0.41 8.70 8.74
N GLY A 29 1.24 7.66 8.76
CA GLY A 29 2.60 7.71 9.32
C GLY A 29 3.47 8.75 8.61
N TYR A 30 3.43 8.77 7.28
CA TYR A 30 4.20 9.73 6.48
C TYR A 30 3.75 11.18 6.72
N VAL A 31 2.44 11.43 6.72
CA VAL A 31 1.89 12.77 7.00
C VAL A 31 2.29 13.23 8.40
N ARG A 32 2.22 12.37 9.41
CA ARG A 32 2.67 12.70 10.77
C ARG A 32 4.16 13.03 10.85
N LYS A 33 5.00 12.31 10.10
CA LYS A 33 6.42 12.61 9.98
C LYS A 33 6.67 14.00 9.40
N GLU A 34 5.94 14.37 8.34
CA GLU A 34 6.15 15.61 7.58
C GLU A 34 5.49 16.85 8.18
N LEU A 35 4.33 16.68 8.85
CA LEU A 35 3.52 17.80 9.34
C LEU A 35 3.44 17.88 10.87
N GLY A 36 4.01 16.90 11.58
CA GLY A 36 3.94 16.78 13.04
C GLY A 36 2.95 15.71 13.48
N HIS A 37 3.36 14.92 14.50
CA HIS A 37 2.59 13.76 14.96
C HIS A 37 1.16 14.10 15.40
N ASP A 38 0.99 15.21 16.10
CA ASP A 38 -0.28 15.63 16.69
C ASP A 38 -0.97 16.76 15.91
N ALA A 39 -0.43 17.15 14.75
CA ALA A 39 -0.99 18.23 13.94
C ALA A 39 -2.40 17.88 13.40
N HIS A 40 -2.64 16.60 13.14
CA HIS A 40 -3.90 16.12 12.57
C HIS A 40 -4.38 14.85 13.29
N GLN A 41 -5.71 14.75 13.47
CA GLN A 41 -6.36 13.57 14.00
C GLN A 41 -6.75 12.62 12.86
N PHE A 42 -6.14 11.44 12.82
CA PHE A 42 -6.46 10.41 11.82
C PHE A 42 -7.44 9.38 12.37
N LYS A 43 -8.32 8.90 11.50
CA LYS A 43 -9.10 7.68 11.68
C LYS A 43 -9.06 6.85 10.41
N VAL A 44 -8.86 5.53 10.54
CA VAL A 44 -8.83 4.58 9.40
C VAL A 44 -9.98 3.61 9.57
N ILE A 45 -10.77 3.42 8.50
CA ILE A 45 -11.92 2.51 8.50
C ILE A 45 -12.03 1.76 7.16
N ASN A 46 -12.80 0.69 7.17
CA ASN A 46 -13.18 -0.08 5.98
C ASN A 46 -14.68 -0.41 5.91
N ASN A 47 -15.45 0.01 6.92
CA ASN A 47 -16.90 -0.14 6.99
C ASN A 47 -17.51 0.98 7.85
N GLY A 48 -18.83 1.04 8.00
CA GLY A 48 -19.51 2.02 8.86
C GLY A 48 -19.21 3.46 8.44
N VAL A 49 -19.13 3.74 7.13
CA VAL A 49 -18.69 5.03 6.60
C VAL A 49 -19.68 6.12 6.93
N GLU A 50 -20.97 5.90 6.77
CA GLU A 50 -21.99 6.91 6.99
C GLU A 50 -22.06 7.34 8.47
N GLU A 51 -22.10 6.37 9.38
CA GLU A 51 -22.08 6.62 10.83
C GLU A 51 -20.79 7.31 11.27
N THR A 52 -19.66 6.93 10.65
CA THR A 52 -18.38 7.56 10.97
C THR A 52 -18.31 9.00 10.48
N LEU A 53 -18.82 9.30 9.28
CA LEU A 53 -18.89 10.68 8.78
C LEU A 53 -19.69 11.59 9.72
N ASP A 54 -20.82 11.10 10.24
CA ASP A 54 -21.68 11.87 11.14
C ASP A 54 -21.11 12.02 12.56
N ALA A 55 -20.44 10.99 13.08
CA ALA A 55 -19.87 10.99 14.42
C ALA A 55 -18.49 11.69 14.49
N PHE A 56 -17.59 11.38 13.55
CA PHE A 56 -16.23 11.91 13.53
C PHE A 56 -16.16 13.31 12.95
N LYS A 57 -17.06 13.65 12.00
CA LYS A 57 -17.11 14.94 11.28
C LYS A 57 -15.74 15.32 10.72
N PRO A 58 -15.21 14.55 9.74
CA PRO A 58 -13.90 14.83 9.18
C PRO A 58 -13.89 16.13 8.37
N ASP A 59 -12.77 16.85 8.39
CA ASP A 59 -12.51 18.01 7.53
C ASP A 59 -12.09 17.57 6.12
N LEU A 60 -11.48 16.36 6.01
CA LEU A 60 -10.97 15.79 4.76
C LEU A 60 -11.13 14.27 4.78
N VAL A 61 -11.50 13.68 3.63
CA VAL A 61 -11.61 12.24 3.46
C VAL A 61 -10.63 11.76 2.38
N GLY A 62 -9.84 10.72 2.71
CA GLY A 62 -9.03 9.97 1.75
C GLY A 62 -9.65 8.59 1.50
N ILE A 63 -9.86 8.21 0.24
CA ILE A 63 -10.41 6.90 -0.13
C ILE A 63 -9.38 6.14 -0.97
N SER A 64 -9.03 4.92 -0.55
CA SER A 64 -8.19 4.00 -1.33
C SER A 64 -9.04 2.89 -1.91
N CYS A 65 -8.88 2.59 -3.21
CA CYS A 65 -9.63 1.51 -3.85
C CYS A 65 -8.82 0.70 -4.87
N LEU A 66 -9.24 -0.55 -5.01
CA LEU A 66 -8.88 -1.45 -6.10
C LEU A 66 -9.99 -1.44 -7.16
N SER A 67 -9.69 -1.91 -8.37
CA SER A 67 -10.67 -1.92 -9.49
C SER A 67 -11.97 -2.65 -9.18
N PRO A 68 -11.99 -3.82 -8.51
CA PRO A 68 -13.24 -4.48 -8.15
C PRO A 68 -14.17 -3.65 -7.25
N ASN A 69 -13.58 -2.76 -6.44
CA ASN A 69 -14.29 -1.99 -5.41
C ASN A 69 -14.47 -0.51 -5.77
N TYR A 70 -14.21 -0.15 -7.03
CA TYR A 70 -14.34 1.26 -7.45
C TYR A 70 -15.79 1.79 -7.34
N GLY A 71 -16.79 0.93 -7.55
CA GLY A 71 -18.20 1.27 -7.31
C GLY A 71 -18.43 1.74 -5.87
N ILE A 72 -17.92 0.97 -4.89
CA ILE A 72 -18.00 1.29 -3.46
C ILE A 72 -17.29 2.63 -3.16
N ALA A 73 -16.12 2.86 -3.77
CA ALA A 73 -15.40 4.14 -3.58
C ALA A 73 -16.22 5.33 -4.09
N LYS A 74 -16.96 5.19 -5.21
CA LYS A 74 -17.86 6.23 -5.71
C LYS A 74 -19.03 6.48 -4.76
N ASP A 75 -19.63 5.42 -4.23
CA ASP A 75 -20.73 5.54 -3.27
C ASP A 75 -20.27 6.30 -2.02
N TYR A 76 -19.08 5.99 -1.48
CA TYR A 76 -18.50 6.69 -0.35
C TYR A 76 -18.18 8.16 -0.68
N ALA A 77 -17.64 8.45 -1.85
CA ALA A 77 -17.42 9.82 -2.30
C ALA A 77 -18.75 10.60 -2.39
N GLY A 78 -19.82 9.97 -2.90
CA GLY A 78 -21.17 10.54 -2.92
C GLY A 78 -21.72 10.87 -1.52
N LEU A 79 -21.46 10.02 -0.52
CA LEU A 79 -21.83 10.29 0.88
C LEU A 79 -21.07 11.51 1.45
N CYS A 80 -19.77 11.63 1.14
CA CYS A 80 -18.94 12.77 1.54
C CYS A 80 -19.43 14.07 0.89
N ARG A 81 -19.73 14.03 -0.42
CA ARG A 81 -20.23 15.19 -1.17
C ARG A 81 -21.55 15.72 -0.61
N LYS A 82 -22.49 14.84 -0.23
CA LYS A 82 -23.75 15.25 0.44
C LYS A 82 -23.49 16.03 1.74
N ARG A 83 -22.38 15.75 2.42
CA ARG A 83 -21.93 16.42 3.66
C ARG A 83 -20.95 17.58 3.42
N LYS A 84 -20.65 17.89 2.15
CA LYS A 84 -19.70 18.93 1.73
C LYS A 84 -18.28 18.70 2.30
N VAL A 85 -17.89 17.44 2.47
CA VAL A 85 -16.55 17.07 2.90
C VAL A 85 -15.72 16.74 1.66
N PRO A 86 -14.55 17.39 1.44
CA PRO A 86 -13.72 17.13 0.28
C PRO A 86 -13.11 15.72 0.29
N VAL A 87 -12.98 15.15 -0.91
CA VAL A 87 -12.57 13.77 -1.12
C VAL A 87 -11.31 13.69 -1.97
N ILE A 88 -10.28 13.07 -1.42
CA ILE A 88 -9.09 12.62 -2.13
C ILE A 88 -9.21 11.12 -2.37
N VAL A 89 -9.16 10.67 -3.63
CA VAL A 89 -9.17 9.24 -3.97
C VAL A 89 -7.78 8.80 -4.43
N GLY A 90 -7.37 7.60 -4.05
CA GLY A 90 -6.11 7.01 -4.47
C GLY A 90 -6.20 5.51 -4.68
N GLY A 91 -5.05 4.86 -4.88
CA GLY A 91 -4.92 3.44 -5.07
C GLY A 91 -4.76 3.02 -6.53
N ILE A 92 -4.69 1.72 -6.75
CA ILE A 92 -4.34 1.13 -8.05
C ILE A 92 -5.35 1.53 -9.13
N HIS A 93 -6.65 1.58 -8.81
CA HIS A 93 -7.67 1.85 -9.82
C HIS A 93 -7.47 3.22 -10.48
N ILE A 94 -7.47 4.29 -9.70
CA ILE A 94 -7.31 5.67 -10.21
C ILE A 94 -5.96 5.85 -10.91
N SER A 95 -4.91 5.19 -10.44
CA SER A 95 -3.58 5.29 -11.03
C SER A 95 -3.49 4.65 -12.43
N LEU A 96 -4.21 3.55 -12.66
CA LEU A 96 -4.16 2.81 -13.92
C LEU A 96 -5.31 3.14 -14.86
N LEU A 97 -6.40 3.73 -14.37
CA LEU A 97 -7.60 4.10 -15.09
C LEU A 97 -8.05 5.53 -14.71
N PRO A 98 -7.18 6.54 -14.91
CA PRO A 98 -7.48 7.92 -14.52
C PRO A 98 -8.72 8.50 -15.21
N GLU A 99 -9.08 8.02 -16.39
CA GLU A 99 -10.30 8.40 -17.10
C GLU A 99 -11.59 8.05 -16.36
N SER A 100 -11.53 7.13 -15.39
CA SER A 100 -12.67 6.76 -14.53
C SER A 100 -12.97 7.78 -13.41
N PHE A 101 -12.13 8.83 -13.26
CA PHE A 101 -12.23 9.80 -12.18
C PHE A 101 -13.63 10.43 -12.07
N SER A 102 -14.35 10.15 -11.00
CA SER A 102 -15.73 10.56 -10.78
C SER A 102 -15.87 12.05 -10.45
N SER A 103 -17.02 12.63 -10.80
CA SER A 103 -17.37 14.01 -10.42
C SER A 103 -17.62 14.19 -8.92
N ASP A 104 -17.78 13.12 -8.16
CA ASP A 104 -17.96 13.16 -6.71
C ASP A 104 -16.64 13.18 -5.93
N MET A 105 -15.52 13.16 -6.64
CA MET A 105 -14.16 13.20 -6.11
C MET A 105 -13.50 14.52 -6.47
N ASP A 106 -12.85 15.17 -5.50
CA ASP A 106 -12.20 16.47 -5.72
C ASP A 106 -10.80 16.30 -6.31
N VAL A 107 -10.02 15.34 -5.79
CA VAL A 107 -8.65 15.06 -6.23
C VAL A 107 -8.43 13.55 -6.30
N GLY A 108 -7.76 13.10 -7.38
CA GLY A 108 -7.22 11.74 -7.47
C GLY A 108 -5.70 11.77 -7.30
N VAL A 109 -5.14 10.92 -6.44
CA VAL A 109 -3.71 10.73 -6.25
C VAL A 109 -3.24 9.52 -7.03
N LEU A 110 -2.24 9.73 -7.88
CA LEU A 110 -1.70 8.72 -8.78
C LEU A 110 -0.43 8.09 -8.20
N PHE A 111 -0.34 6.77 -8.27
CA PHE A 111 0.80 5.98 -7.79
C PHE A 111 1.07 6.11 -6.29
N GLU A 112 2.30 6.49 -5.89
CA GLU A 112 2.66 6.66 -4.46
C GLU A 112 2.02 7.91 -3.87
N GLY A 113 1.27 7.71 -2.80
CA GLY A 113 0.46 8.76 -2.20
C GLY A 113 1.11 9.54 -1.06
N GLU A 114 2.22 9.05 -0.49
CA GLU A 114 2.78 9.57 0.76
C GLU A 114 3.11 11.07 0.67
N GLN A 115 3.97 11.44 -0.26
CA GLN A 115 4.38 12.83 -0.47
C GLN A 115 3.21 13.69 -0.96
N THR A 116 2.41 13.16 -1.90
CA THR A 116 1.28 13.88 -2.48
C THR A 116 0.21 14.16 -1.43
N MET A 117 -0.11 13.19 -0.56
CA MET A 117 -1.08 13.38 0.51
C MET A 117 -0.62 14.42 1.52
N ALA A 118 0.66 14.40 1.91
CA ALA A 118 1.22 15.42 2.81
C ALA A 118 1.14 16.83 2.20
N GLU A 119 1.42 16.96 0.90
CA GLU A 119 1.32 18.23 0.18
C GLU A 119 -0.14 18.72 0.08
N LEU A 120 -1.08 17.83 -0.27
CA LEU A 120 -2.51 18.17 -0.33
C LEU A 120 -3.08 18.56 1.04
N ILE A 121 -2.68 17.89 2.11
CA ILE A 121 -3.09 18.22 3.48
C ILE A 121 -2.54 19.59 3.88
N ARG A 122 -1.27 19.87 3.61
CA ARG A 122 -0.65 21.18 3.86
C ARG A 122 -1.37 22.29 3.08
N LEU A 123 -1.70 22.04 1.82
CA LEU A 123 -2.45 22.96 0.98
C LEU A 123 -3.83 23.24 1.58
N TYR A 124 -4.58 22.20 1.91
CA TYR A 124 -5.91 22.32 2.47
C TYR A 124 -5.90 23.00 3.86
N ASP A 125 -4.92 22.68 4.70
CA ASP A 125 -4.76 23.29 6.04
C ASP A 125 -4.50 24.80 5.96
N SER A 126 -3.76 25.24 4.93
CA SER A 126 -3.44 26.65 4.73
C SER A 126 -4.53 27.46 4.05
N THR A 127 -5.33 26.85 3.17
CA THR A 127 -6.29 27.56 2.30
C THR A 127 -7.76 27.25 2.63
N GLY A 128 -8.02 26.16 3.33
CA GLY A 128 -9.37 25.64 3.60
C GLY A 128 -10.08 25.08 2.36
N ARG A 129 -9.37 24.91 1.23
CA ARG A 129 -9.97 24.46 -0.03
C ARG A 129 -8.96 23.75 -0.94
N LEU A 130 -9.50 22.93 -1.86
CA LEU A 130 -8.75 22.25 -2.94
C LEU A 130 -9.23 22.84 -4.28
N ASP A 131 -8.85 24.08 -4.57
CA ASP A 131 -9.24 24.72 -5.83
C ASP A 131 -8.27 24.41 -6.96
N ALA A 132 -8.75 24.55 -8.20
CA ALA A 132 -8.02 24.17 -9.40
C ALA A 132 -6.71 24.96 -9.60
N GLU A 133 -6.63 26.19 -9.11
CA GLU A 133 -5.44 27.02 -9.20
C GLU A 133 -4.31 26.44 -8.33
N SER A 134 -4.60 26.22 -7.07
CA SER A 134 -3.66 25.64 -6.11
C SER A 134 -3.27 24.20 -6.47
N LEU A 135 -4.22 23.38 -6.92
CA LEU A 135 -3.98 22.00 -7.34
C LEU A 135 -3.06 21.88 -8.56
N SER A 136 -3.03 22.88 -9.43
CA SER A 136 -2.22 22.85 -10.65
C SER A 136 -0.72 22.69 -10.40
N SER A 137 -0.23 23.08 -9.24
CA SER A 137 1.19 22.97 -8.83
C SER A 137 1.54 21.63 -8.16
N VAL A 138 0.55 20.85 -7.71
CA VAL A 138 0.76 19.58 -7.03
C VAL A 138 1.05 18.49 -8.05
N LYS A 139 2.17 17.78 -7.92
CA LYS A 139 2.53 16.68 -8.83
C LYS A 139 1.80 15.38 -8.51
N GLY A 140 1.54 14.59 -9.55
CA GLY A 140 1.00 13.23 -9.42
C GLY A 140 -0.47 13.18 -9.02
N ILE A 141 -1.26 14.15 -9.47
CA ILE A 141 -2.69 14.19 -9.21
C ILE A 141 -3.53 14.32 -10.48
N ILE A 142 -4.80 14.00 -10.32
CA ILE A 142 -5.86 14.26 -11.26
C ILE A 142 -6.97 15.06 -10.55
N TYR A 143 -7.51 16.08 -11.20
CA TYR A 143 -8.56 16.93 -10.67
C TYR A 143 -9.44 17.48 -11.80
N ARG A 144 -10.53 18.18 -11.46
CA ARG A 144 -11.40 18.83 -12.44
C ARG A 144 -11.24 20.34 -12.41
N ARG A 145 -11.19 20.91 -13.62
CA ARG A 145 -11.26 22.36 -13.85
C ARG A 145 -12.19 22.62 -15.04
N ASP A 146 -13.16 23.51 -14.87
CA ASP A 146 -14.13 23.89 -15.89
C ASP A 146 -14.84 22.67 -16.54
N GLY A 147 -15.18 21.66 -15.72
CA GLY A 147 -15.83 20.42 -16.15
C GLY A 147 -14.88 19.39 -16.80
N HIS A 148 -13.65 19.75 -17.10
CA HIS A 148 -12.65 18.88 -17.72
C HIS A 148 -11.71 18.25 -16.68
N VAL A 149 -11.23 17.05 -17.00
CA VAL A 149 -10.24 16.34 -16.18
C VAL A 149 -8.84 16.79 -16.57
N HIS A 150 -8.03 17.14 -15.58
CA HIS A 150 -6.63 17.55 -15.73
C HIS A 150 -5.73 16.62 -14.96
N LEU A 151 -4.64 16.19 -15.61
CA LEU A 151 -3.53 15.46 -14.97
C LEU A 151 -2.37 16.43 -14.81
N THR A 152 -1.75 16.41 -13.64
CA THR A 152 -0.52 17.18 -13.39
C THR A 152 0.72 16.38 -13.80
N GLU A 153 1.89 17.02 -13.74
CA GLU A 153 3.17 16.34 -13.94
C GLU A 153 3.29 15.12 -13.00
N PRO A 154 3.73 13.96 -13.52
CA PRO A 154 3.95 12.79 -12.66
C PRO A 154 4.91 13.07 -11.52
N ARG A 155 4.59 12.56 -10.32
CA ARG A 155 5.50 12.63 -9.19
C ARG A 155 6.52 11.50 -9.29
N PRO A 156 7.84 11.76 -9.11
CA PRO A 156 8.83 10.71 -8.99
C PRO A 156 8.51 9.76 -7.82
N LEU A 157 8.81 8.49 -8.01
CA LEU A 157 8.69 7.50 -6.93
C LEU A 157 9.72 7.78 -5.82
N ILE A 158 9.38 7.42 -4.59
CA ILE A 158 10.30 7.52 -3.45
C ILE A 158 11.38 6.45 -3.61
N ASP A 159 12.62 6.85 -3.89
CA ASP A 159 13.72 5.93 -4.13
C ASP A 159 14.19 5.24 -2.85
N GLU A 160 14.40 6.02 -1.80
CA GLU A 160 14.86 5.55 -0.49
C GLU A 160 13.66 5.09 0.35
N LEU A 161 13.29 3.79 0.28
CA LEU A 161 12.14 3.25 1.04
C LEU A 161 12.32 3.40 2.55
N ASP A 162 13.55 3.38 3.05
CA ASP A 162 13.86 3.59 4.47
C ASP A 162 13.49 5.00 4.96
N SER A 163 13.27 5.93 4.05
CA SER A 163 12.77 7.28 4.39
C SER A 163 11.29 7.30 4.77
N ILE A 164 10.54 6.26 4.41
CA ILE A 164 9.12 6.12 4.73
C ILE A 164 9.03 5.58 6.16
N PRO A 165 8.32 6.22 7.09
CA PRO A 165 8.14 5.66 8.43
C PRO A 165 7.33 4.36 8.39
N TYR A 166 7.42 3.56 9.44
CA TYR A 166 6.53 2.41 9.61
C TYR A 166 5.07 2.86 9.58
N PRO A 167 4.14 2.01 9.12
CA PRO A 167 2.73 2.39 9.08
C PRO A 167 2.20 2.68 10.49
N ALA A 168 1.33 3.67 10.61
CA ALA A 168 0.64 4.03 11.86
C ALA A 168 -0.33 2.90 12.26
N ARG A 169 0.19 1.81 12.80
CA ARG A 169 -0.52 0.55 13.05
C ARG A 169 -1.59 0.68 14.11
N GLU A 170 -1.43 1.60 15.04
CA GLU A 170 -2.42 1.90 16.08
C GLU A 170 -3.74 2.46 15.50
N LEU A 171 -3.74 2.91 14.25
CA LEU A 171 -4.94 3.34 13.52
C LEU A 171 -5.61 2.19 12.77
N LEU A 172 -4.94 1.05 12.65
CA LEU A 172 -5.40 -0.08 11.85
C LEU A 172 -6.10 -1.11 12.75
N ASN A 173 -7.10 -1.77 12.19
CA ASN A 173 -7.72 -2.91 12.87
C ASN A 173 -6.81 -4.14 12.70
N LEU A 174 -5.94 -4.36 13.70
CA LEU A 174 -5.02 -5.49 13.72
C LEU A 174 -5.68 -6.66 14.47
N ASN A 175 -5.79 -7.80 13.82
CA ASN A 175 -6.42 -8.99 14.39
C ASN A 175 -5.36 -10.03 14.78
N GLY A 176 -5.22 -10.27 16.08
CA GLY A 176 -4.38 -11.34 16.63
C GLY A 176 -2.87 -11.12 16.45
N THR A 177 -2.13 -12.21 16.36
CA THR A 177 -0.66 -12.24 16.29
C THR A 177 -0.10 -12.54 14.89
N HIS A 178 -0.96 -12.61 13.88
CA HIS A 178 -0.59 -12.71 12.48
C HIS A 178 -0.65 -11.32 11.85
N LEU A 179 0.50 -10.73 11.64
CA LEU A 179 0.64 -9.38 11.12
C LEU A 179 1.26 -9.39 9.72
N SER A 180 1.31 -8.23 9.09
CA SER A 180 1.85 -8.08 7.74
C SER A 180 2.69 -6.82 7.62
N MET A 181 3.62 -6.83 6.65
CA MET A 181 4.47 -5.70 6.30
C MET A 181 4.89 -5.75 4.83
N PHE A 182 5.36 -4.62 4.31
CA PHE A 182 6.03 -4.54 3.02
C PHE A 182 7.52 -4.30 3.25
N THR A 183 8.36 -5.04 2.51
CA THR A 183 9.82 -4.87 2.54
C THR A 183 10.37 -4.36 1.22
N SER A 184 9.52 -4.32 0.20
CA SER A 184 9.85 -3.83 -1.14
C SER A 184 8.61 -3.28 -1.84
N ARG A 185 8.81 -2.53 -2.90
CA ARG A 185 7.76 -2.03 -3.80
C ARG A 185 8.12 -2.36 -5.24
N GLY A 186 7.20 -3.05 -5.92
CA GLY A 186 7.35 -3.46 -7.30
C GLY A 186 7.99 -4.83 -7.49
N CYS A 187 7.94 -5.31 -8.72
CA CYS A 187 8.44 -6.60 -9.15
C CYS A 187 9.24 -6.43 -10.45
N PRO A 188 10.43 -7.07 -10.60
CA PRO A 188 11.23 -6.94 -11.81
C PRO A 188 10.63 -7.66 -13.03
N TYR A 189 9.58 -8.44 -12.83
CA TYR A 189 8.91 -9.18 -13.90
C TYR A 189 7.72 -8.43 -14.48
N ARG A 190 7.40 -8.74 -15.74
CA ARG A 190 6.32 -8.10 -16.51
C ARG A 190 5.27 -9.13 -16.95
N CYS A 191 4.67 -9.83 -15.99
CA CYS A 191 3.57 -10.75 -16.26
C CYS A 191 2.39 -9.99 -16.87
N VAL A 192 1.80 -10.50 -17.96
CA VAL A 192 0.80 -9.75 -18.76
C VAL A 192 -0.50 -9.43 -17.99
N PHE A 193 -0.83 -10.22 -16.97
CA PHE A 193 -2.01 -10.09 -16.13
C PHE A 193 -1.78 -9.24 -14.87
N CYS A 194 -0.52 -8.87 -14.57
CA CYS A 194 -0.17 -8.26 -13.29
C CYS A 194 -0.22 -6.73 -13.35
N ALA A 195 -1.02 -6.13 -12.49
CA ALA A 195 -1.11 -4.68 -12.35
C ALA A 195 0.17 -4.06 -11.77
N SER A 196 0.90 -4.79 -10.91
CA SER A 196 2.12 -4.30 -10.25
C SER A 196 3.17 -3.83 -11.25
N SER A 197 3.38 -4.57 -12.35
CA SER A 197 4.35 -4.20 -13.40
C SER A 197 3.99 -2.93 -14.18
N ARG A 198 2.76 -2.46 -14.04
CA ARG A 198 2.27 -1.21 -14.65
C ARG A 198 2.17 -0.08 -13.63
N PHE A 199 1.94 -0.43 -12.37
CA PHE A 199 1.88 0.51 -11.28
C PHE A 199 3.29 0.96 -10.83
N TRP A 200 4.25 0.02 -10.76
CA TRP A 200 5.61 0.30 -10.36
C TRP A 200 6.56 0.39 -11.57
N ALA A 201 7.13 1.55 -11.81
CA ALA A 201 8.11 1.74 -12.88
C ALA A 201 9.42 0.97 -12.63
N LYS A 202 9.78 0.75 -11.34
CA LYS A 202 10.98 0.03 -10.91
C LYS A 202 10.75 -0.70 -9.59
N THR A 203 11.53 -1.75 -9.35
CA THR A 203 11.58 -2.44 -8.07
C THR A 203 12.52 -1.71 -7.12
N ARG A 204 12.07 -1.48 -5.89
CA ARG A 204 12.86 -0.83 -4.82
C ARG A 204 12.73 -1.65 -3.55
N PHE A 205 13.77 -1.69 -2.76
CA PHE A 205 13.87 -2.48 -1.55
C PHE A 205 14.18 -1.58 -0.36
N ALA A 206 13.50 -1.79 0.76
CA ALA A 206 13.97 -1.29 2.04
C ALA A 206 15.24 -2.05 2.45
N SER A 207 16.13 -1.40 3.19
CA SER A 207 17.33 -2.06 3.69
C SER A 207 16.99 -3.21 4.64
N ALA A 208 17.91 -4.16 4.78
CA ALA A 208 17.75 -5.25 5.76
C ALA A 208 17.63 -4.70 7.18
N ARG A 209 18.28 -3.58 7.50
CA ARG A 209 18.20 -2.94 8.82
C ARG A 209 16.82 -2.33 9.09
N TYR A 210 16.24 -1.63 8.10
CA TYR A 210 14.87 -1.11 8.19
C TYR A 210 13.87 -2.25 8.40
N VAL A 211 13.98 -3.32 7.60
CA VAL A 211 13.10 -4.50 7.69
C VAL A 211 13.22 -5.18 9.05
N ALA A 212 14.44 -5.38 9.56
CA ALA A 212 14.66 -5.97 10.88
C ALA A 212 14.05 -5.11 11.98
N GLY A 213 14.22 -3.78 11.93
CA GLY A 213 13.63 -2.88 12.91
C GLY A 213 12.10 -2.91 12.91
N GLU A 214 11.45 -3.03 11.74
CA GLU A 214 9.98 -3.20 11.69
C GLU A 214 9.56 -4.57 12.24
N ILE A 215 10.32 -5.64 12.00
CA ILE A 215 10.06 -6.97 12.59
C ILE A 215 10.19 -6.93 14.11
N GLU A 216 11.21 -6.23 14.64
CA GLU A 216 11.40 -6.03 16.09
C GLU A 216 10.20 -5.28 16.71
N ASP A 217 9.76 -4.20 16.06
CA ASP A 217 8.58 -3.43 16.48
C ASP A 217 7.33 -4.31 16.52
N LEU A 218 7.10 -5.08 15.45
CA LEU A 218 5.97 -6.01 15.37
C LEU A 218 6.03 -7.10 16.44
N TYR A 219 7.20 -7.61 16.76
CA TYR A 219 7.37 -8.64 17.79
C TYR A 219 7.15 -8.07 19.18
N HIS A 220 7.83 -6.97 19.53
CA HIS A 220 7.83 -6.42 20.88
C HIS A 220 6.57 -5.63 21.24
N ASN A 221 6.09 -4.80 20.31
CA ASN A 221 4.99 -3.88 20.60
C ASN A 221 3.62 -4.44 20.19
N TYR A 222 3.58 -5.36 19.21
CA TYR A 222 2.32 -5.95 18.72
C TYR A 222 2.20 -7.45 18.95
N GLY A 223 3.20 -8.10 19.53
CA GLY A 223 3.18 -9.52 19.88
C GLY A 223 3.10 -10.46 18.67
N ALA A 224 3.68 -10.06 17.52
CA ALA A 224 3.65 -10.85 16.31
C ALA A 224 4.29 -12.23 16.49
N LYS A 225 3.58 -13.29 16.08
CA LYS A 225 4.08 -14.66 16.00
C LYS A 225 4.28 -15.14 14.57
N LEU A 226 3.53 -14.57 13.65
CA LEU A 226 3.64 -14.79 12.21
C LEU A 226 3.58 -13.44 11.50
N ILE A 227 4.53 -13.16 10.62
CA ILE A 227 4.54 -11.96 9.78
C ILE A 227 4.49 -12.38 8.31
N SER A 228 3.50 -11.86 7.59
CA SER A 228 3.41 -12.03 6.13
C SER A 228 4.09 -10.87 5.41
N PHE A 229 5.08 -11.17 4.59
CA PHE A 229 5.63 -10.20 3.65
C PHE A 229 4.70 -10.05 2.46
N TYR A 230 4.08 -8.87 2.32
CA TYR A 230 3.12 -8.57 1.25
C TYR A 230 3.79 -8.01 -0.01
N ASP A 231 5.09 -8.20 -0.11
CA ASP A 231 5.86 -7.85 -1.28
C ASP A 231 5.33 -8.54 -2.53
N ASP A 232 5.36 -7.85 -3.67
CA ASP A 232 5.12 -8.48 -4.97
C ASP A 232 6.09 -9.66 -5.23
N LEU A 233 7.33 -9.56 -4.69
CA LEU A 233 8.34 -10.59 -4.79
C LEU A 233 9.43 -10.42 -3.71
N PHE A 234 9.23 -11.03 -2.54
CA PHE A 234 10.15 -10.92 -1.41
C PHE A 234 11.57 -11.42 -1.72
N ILE A 235 11.68 -12.55 -2.42
CA ILE A 235 12.95 -13.25 -2.67
C ILE A 235 13.81 -12.66 -3.81
N ALA A 236 13.42 -11.51 -4.36
CA ALA A 236 14.10 -10.94 -5.53
C ALA A 236 15.53 -10.42 -5.25
N ASN A 237 15.87 -10.14 -3.99
CA ASN A 237 17.21 -9.69 -3.59
C ASN A 237 17.80 -10.62 -2.53
N LYS A 238 18.60 -11.59 -3.00
CA LYS A 238 19.19 -12.63 -2.16
C LYS A 238 20.17 -12.07 -1.11
N GLN A 239 21.02 -11.10 -1.49
CA GLN A 239 21.97 -10.52 -0.55
C GLN A 239 21.26 -9.85 0.63
N ARG A 240 20.20 -9.09 0.36
CA ARG A 240 19.37 -8.49 1.41
C ARG A 240 18.78 -9.53 2.37
N MET A 241 18.44 -10.73 1.87
CA MET A 241 17.91 -11.81 2.71
C MET A 241 18.99 -12.38 3.65
N HIS A 242 20.23 -12.53 3.18
CA HIS A 242 21.36 -12.90 4.04
C HIS A 242 21.62 -11.83 5.10
N ASP A 243 21.66 -10.57 4.69
CA ASP A 243 21.86 -9.44 5.62
C ASP A 243 20.75 -9.39 6.69
N LEU A 244 19.49 -9.67 6.29
CA LEU A 244 18.35 -9.74 7.21
C LEU A 244 18.50 -10.90 8.21
N LEU A 245 18.89 -12.10 7.72
CA LEU A 245 19.15 -13.26 8.57
C LEU A 245 20.20 -12.95 9.64
N ASP A 246 21.32 -12.34 9.21
CA ASP A 246 22.41 -11.98 10.12
C ASP A 246 22.00 -10.95 11.17
N ILE A 247 21.18 -9.96 10.78
CA ILE A 247 20.66 -8.96 11.72
C ILE A 247 19.71 -9.60 12.71
N LEU A 248 18.71 -10.36 12.25
CA LEU A 248 17.74 -11.02 13.13
C LEU A 248 18.39 -12.00 14.11
N ALA A 249 19.47 -12.69 13.69
CA ALA A 249 20.25 -13.55 14.56
C ALA A 249 20.96 -12.76 15.66
N ARG A 250 21.64 -11.66 15.33
CA ARG A 250 22.34 -10.77 16.28
C ARG A 250 21.40 -10.11 17.29
N GLU A 251 20.22 -9.68 16.84
CA GLU A 251 19.20 -9.03 17.69
C GLU A 251 18.40 -10.07 18.49
N GLY A 252 18.65 -11.39 18.29
CA GLY A 252 17.99 -12.45 19.01
C GLY A 252 16.50 -12.61 18.69
N ILE A 253 16.06 -12.17 17.53
CA ILE A 253 14.68 -12.30 17.02
C ILE A 253 14.50 -13.56 16.19
N LEU A 254 15.58 -14.08 15.61
CA LEU A 254 15.54 -15.30 14.81
C LEU A 254 14.93 -16.47 15.62
N GLY A 255 13.94 -17.14 15.02
CA GLY A 255 13.20 -18.24 15.65
C GLY A 255 12.06 -17.82 16.60
N LYS A 256 11.95 -16.53 16.99
CA LYS A 256 10.84 -16.02 17.80
C LYS A 256 9.60 -15.68 17.00
N VAL A 257 9.80 -15.27 15.75
CA VAL A 257 8.74 -14.95 14.78
C VAL A 257 8.90 -15.86 13.56
N ARG A 258 7.78 -16.30 13.02
CA ARG A 258 7.71 -17.04 11.75
C ARG A 258 7.28 -16.10 10.64
N PHE A 259 7.61 -16.48 9.39
CA PHE A 259 7.31 -15.67 8.23
C PHE A 259 6.54 -16.42 7.16
N SER A 260 5.79 -15.69 6.33
CA SER A 260 5.24 -16.18 5.07
C SER A 260 5.50 -15.16 3.98
N CYS A 261 5.68 -15.62 2.74
CA CYS A 261 5.94 -14.74 1.60
C CYS A 261 5.40 -15.32 0.30
N SER A 262 5.40 -14.48 -0.74
CA SER A 262 5.17 -14.90 -2.12
C SER A 262 6.48 -15.01 -2.88
N ALA A 263 6.57 -16.00 -3.74
CA ALA A 263 7.74 -16.25 -4.57
C ALA A 263 7.35 -16.62 -6.01
N ARG A 264 8.30 -16.44 -6.91
CA ARG A 264 8.21 -16.90 -8.29
C ARG A 264 9.00 -18.22 -8.41
N SER A 265 8.39 -19.23 -9.02
CA SER A 265 8.95 -20.61 -9.06
C SER A 265 10.38 -20.68 -9.58
N ASN A 266 10.72 -19.93 -10.64
CA ASN A 266 12.06 -19.91 -11.21
C ASN A 266 13.16 -19.30 -10.32
N LEU A 267 12.81 -18.71 -9.18
CA LEU A 267 13.76 -18.17 -8.20
C LEU A 267 13.96 -19.09 -6.99
N VAL A 268 13.15 -20.14 -6.88
CA VAL A 268 13.23 -21.10 -5.77
C VAL A 268 14.24 -22.20 -6.13
N SER A 269 15.48 -22.00 -5.77
CA SER A 269 16.54 -23.01 -5.81
C SER A 269 16.68 -23.68 -4.44
N ASP A 270 17.44 -24.81 -4.37
CA ASP A 270 17.77 -25.45 -3.09
C ASP A 270 18.43 -24.50 -2.10
N GLU A 271 19.31 -23.63 -2.60
CA GLU A 271 19.95 -22.60 -1.79
C GLU A 271 18.94 -21.56 -1.26
N MET A 272 18.02 -21.11 -2.12
CA MET A 272 16.96 -20.19 -1.71
C MET A 272 16.02 -20.85 -0.69
N ALA A 273 15.66 -22.12 -0.89
CA ALA A 273 14.82 -22.87 0.03
C ALA A 273 15.48 -23.02 1.42
N LYS A 274 16.79 -23.28 1.46
CA LYS A 274 17.57 -23.31 2.72
C LYS A 274 17.57 -21.95 3.42
N LEU A 275 17.85 -20.88 2.70
CA LEU A 275 17.86 -19.52 3.24
C LEU A 275 16.48 -19.11 3.80
N LEU A 276 15.40 -19.42 3.09
CA LEU A 276 14.03 -19.18 3.57
C LEU A 276 13.75 -19.95 4.86
N LYS A 277 14.17 -21.22 4.94
CA LYS A 277 14.02 -22.03 6.14
C LYS A 277 14.83 -21.49 7.31
N GLU A 278 16.06 -21.04 7.09
CA GLU A 278 16.92 -20.44 8.11
C GLU A 278 16.32 -19.13 8.64
N LEU A 279 15.73 -18.30 7.76
CA LEU A 279 14.98 -17.11 8.16
C LEU A 279 13.72 -17.42 8.99
N GLY A 280 13.24 -18.67 8.99
CA GLY A 280 12.00 -19.05 9.68
C GLY A 280 10.74 -18.88 8.82
N VAL A 281 10.87 -18.86 7.49
CA VAL A 281 9.72 -18.87 6.57
C VAL A 281 9.05 -20.24 6.61
N VAL A 282 7.77 -20.26 6.97
CA VAL A 282 6.97 -21.48 7.13
C VAL A 282 5.98 -21.72 5.99
N SER A 283 5.73 -20.68 5.18
CA SER A 283 4.83 -20.76 4.04
C SER A 283 5.32 -19.88 2.89
N VAL A 284 5.34 -20.44 1.69
CA VAL A 284 5.67 -19.73 0.45
C VAL A 284 4.54 -19.94 -0.55
N ALA A 285 3.89 -18.85 -0.95
CA ALA A 285 2.89 -18.87 -2.02
C ALA A 285 3.58 -18.76 -3.39
N LEU A 286 3.28 -19.70 -4.28
CA LEU A 286 3.82 -19.74 -5.64
C LEU A 286 2.70 -19.49 -6.65
N GLY A 287 2.86 -18.47 -7.48
CA GLY A 287 2.00 -18.25 -8.63
C GLY A 287 2.42 -19.19 -9.78
N LEU A 288 1.76 -20.32 -9.94
CA LEU A 288 2.03 -21.27 -11.03
C LEU A 288 1.31 -20.91 -12.33
N GLU A 289 0.12 -20.31 -12.22
CA GLU A 289 -0.75 -19.75 -13.25
C GLU A 289 -1.29 -20.77 -14.26
N SER A 290 -0.44 -21.63 -14.86
CA SER A 290 -0.86 -22.62 -15.86
C SER A 290 0.11 -23.80 -15.95
N GLY A 291 -0.42 -25.01 -16.06
CA GLY A 291 0.34 -26.22 -16.42
C GLY A 291 0.54 -26.39 -17.95
N HIS A 292 0.02 -25.50 -18.79
CA HIS A 292 0.18 -25.58 -20.23
C HIS A 292 1.35 -24.70 -20.71
N PRO A 293 2.39 -25.25 -21.39
CA PRO A 293 3.62 -24.51 -21.70
C PRO A 293 3.40 -23.22 -22.51
N ARG A 294 2.50 -23.27 -23.50
CA ARG A 294 2.19 -22.09 -24.34
C ARG A 294 1.51 -20.98 -23.52
N MET A 295 0.56 -21.34 -22.65
CA MET A 295 -0.12 -20.38 -21.79
C MET A 295 0.83 -19.78 -20.76
N LEU A 296 1.66 -20.62 -20.13
CA LEU A 296 2.63 -20.13 -19.15
C LEU A 296 3.63 -19.16 -19.76
N ARG A 297 4.11 -19.45 -20.98
CA ARG A 297 4.98 -18.54 -21.75
C ARG A 297 4.29 -17.21 -22.06
N TYR A 298 3.02 -17.23 -22.45
CA TYR A 298 2.23 -16.03 -22.69
C TYR A 298 2.06 -15.21 -21.41
N LEU A 299 1.69 -15.84 -20.31
CA LEU A 299 1.38 -15.17 -19.03
C LEU A 299 2.64 -14.60 -18.36
N LYS A 300 3.76 -15.35 -18.35
CA LYS A 300 4.95 -15.04 -17.54
C LYS A 300 6.23 -14.77 -18.35
N GLY A 301 6.15 -14.81 -19.67
CA GLY A 301 7.34 -14.81 -20.53
C GLY A 301 8.08 -16.15 -20.50
N GLY A 302 9.26 -16.22 -21.10
CA GLY A 302 10.03 -17.46 -21.19
C GLY A 302 10.81 -17.90 -19.95
N SER A 303 10.67 -17.19 -18.83
CA SER A 303 11.48 -17.41 -17.61
C SER A 303 10.91 -18.44 -16.65
N VAL A 304 9.72 -18.99 -16.91
CA VAL A 304 9.09 -20.05 -16.15
C VAL A 304 8.66 -21.15 -17.12
N THR A 305 9.04 -22.40 -16.83
CA THR A 305 8.66 -23.60 -17.58
C THR A 305 7.71 -24.47 -16.76
N VAL A 306 7.11 -25.47 -17.38
CA VAL A 306 6.23 -26.43 -16.68
C VAL A 306 7.05 -27.47 -15.93
N GLU A 307 8.28 -27.66 -16.35
CA GLU A 307 9.28 -28.52 -15.71
C GLU A 307 9.97 -27.77 -14.57
#